data_55a6025a7777527716622b300f5b5d15
#
_entry.id   55a6025a7777527716622b300f5b5d15
#
_cell.length_a   1.000
_cell.length_b   1.000
_cell.length_c   1.000
_cell.angle_alpha   90.00
_cell.angle_beta   90.00
_cell.angle_gamma   90.00
#
_symmetry.space_group_name_H-M   'P 1'
#
loop_
_entity.id
_entity.type
_entity.pdbx_description
1 polymer ?
#
loop_
_entity_poly.entity_id
_entity_poly.type
_entity_poly.pdbx_seq_one_letter_code
_entity_poly.pdbx_strand_id
1 'polypeptide(L)'
;MTASPIYATLGLSRNPFPPTPDAGSYFFTPRLEEDFAEIVHCIEARKGFVLLTGEVGLGKSTLVRRLLDTLEGKGCHSALILNTFLQDSALLSAIQSDLGWPATDSVEQGLARLTEFLIAKHQAGEVSLLVIDDAQNLSVESLELVRLLCNLETGQEKLLQILLVGQPELEQTLARTELRQLKSRIVKHARLSGLHEDEVIRYFDFRINAAGAEGRLSIAPVAAEALHRATQGNLRQIHLVLD
;
A
#
# COMPACT_ATOMS: atom_id res chain seq x y z
N MET A 1 -24.72 4.35 12.80
CA MET A 1 -24.32 3.80 14.12
C MET A 1 -24.21 4.99 15.07
N THR A 2 -25.01 5.03 16.13
CA THR A 2 -24.95 6.09 17.14
C THR A 2 -23.66 5.97 17.93
N ALA A 3 -22.96 7.11 18.12
CA ALA A 3 -21.75 7.15 18.93
C ALA A 3 -22.00 6.59 20.33
N SER A 4 -21.01 5.90 20.90
CA SER A 4 -21.08 5.48 22.30
C SER A 4 -21.34 6.70 23.21
N PRO A 5 -22.12 6.59 24.30
CA PRO A 5 -22.39 7.69 25.23
C PRO A 5 -21.13 8.42 25.71
N ILE A 6 -20.01 7.69 25.84
CA ILE A 6 -18.71 8.25 26.26
C ILE A 6 -18.18 9.24 25.22
N TYR A 7 -18.25 8.93 23.95
CA TYR A 7 -17.78 9.82 22.89
C TYR A 7 -18.63 11.09 22.78
N ALA A 8 -19.93 10.97 22.96
CA ALA A 8 -20.85 12.12 22.93
C ALA A 8 -20.54 13.13 24.05
N THR A 9 -20.18 12.68 25.27
CA THR A 9 -19.77 13.57 26.37
C THR A 9 -18.49 14.32 26.10
N LEU A 10 -17.59 13.75 25.29
CA LEU A 10 -16.35 14.39 24.84
C LEU A 10 -16.54 15.23 23.57
N GLY A 11 -17.78 15.33 23.05
CA GLY A 11 -18.07 16.06 21.81
C GLY A 11 -17.62 15.35 20.54
N LEU A 12 -17.33 14.04 20.63
CA LEU A 12 -16.91 13.21 19.51
C LEU A 12 -18.13 12.59 18.83
N SER A 13 -18.18 12.62 17.52
CA SER A 13 -19.22 11.98 16.70
C SER A 13 -18.98 10.49 16.48
N ARG A 14 -17.75 10.03 16.66
CA ARG A 14 -17.31 8.64 16.48
C ARG A 14 -16.05 8.35 17.29
N ASN A 15 -15.66 7.07 17.37
CA ASN A 15 -14.34 6.70 17.90
C ASN A 15 -13.23 7.33 17.07
N PRO A 16 -12.34 8.16 17.65
CA PRO A 16 -11.21 8.74 16.92
C PRO A 16 -10.12 7.72 16.59
N PHE A 17 -10.02 6.62 17.35
CA PHE A 17 -8.98 5.59 17.23
C PHE A 17 -9.58 4.18 16.99
N PRO A 18 -10.41 3.99 15.94
CA PRO A 18 -11.03 2.70 15.71
C PRO A 18 -9.95 1.65 15.35
N PRO A 19 -10.16 0.37 15.71
CA PRO A 19 -9.24 -0.72 15.37
C PRO A 19 -9.18 -1.01 13.86
N THR A 20 -10.21 -0.63 13.11
CA THR A 20 -10.28 -0.78 11.66
C THR A 20 -9.78 0.49 10.95
N PRO A 21 -8.98 0.33 9.88
CA PRO A 21 -8.49 1.46 9.11
C PRO A 21 -9.61 2.35 8.56
N ASP A 22 -9.45 3.66 8.68
CA ASP A 22 -10.30 4.66 8.05
C ASP A 22 -9.55 5.27 6.84
N ALA A 23 -9.84 4.75 5.66
CA ALA A 23 -9.20 5.21 4.42
C ALA A 23 -9.56 6.67 4.07
N GLY A 24 -10.73 7.18 4.56
CA GLY A 24 -11.18 8.56 4.34
C GLY A 24 -10.37 9.60 5.12
N SER A 25 -9.63 9.18 6.15
CA SER A 25 -8.85 10.06 7.03
C SER A 25 -7.41 9.54 7.16
N TYR A 26 -6.61 9.74 6.12
CA TYR A 26 -5.19 9.36 6.14
C TYR A 26 -4.32 10.52 6.60
N PHE A 27 -3.48 10.28 7.61
CA PHE A 27 -2.54 11.28 8.13
C PHE A 27 -1.23 11.22 7.36
N PHE A 28 -0.86 12.29 6.71
CA PHE A 28 0.41 12.42 6.02
C PHE A 28 1.41 13.19 6.88
N THR A 29 2.57 12.59 7.12
CA THR A 29 3.76 13.33 7.53
C THR A 29 4.43 13.90 6.27
N PRO A 30 5.24 14.97 6.38
CA PRO A 30 5.94 15.55 5.21
C PRO A 30 6.73 14.51 4.41
N ARG A 31 7.47 13.64 5.11
CA ARG A 31 8.22 12.55 4.47
C ARG A 31 7.32 11.56 3.72
N LEU A 32 6.20 11.20 4.34
CA LEU A 32 5.26 10.25 3.72
C LEU A 32 4.55 10.88 2.51
N GLU A 33 4.28 12.18 2.56
CA GLU A 33 3.70 12.90 1.43
C GLU A 33 4.66 12.93 0.23
N GLU A 34 5.95 13.15 0.46
CA GLU A 34 6.99 13.07 -0.56
C GLU A 34 7.07 11.66 -1.15
N ASP A 35 7.18 10.62 -0.30
CA ASP A 35 7.22 9.23 -0.75
C ASP A 35 5.97 8.84 -1.56
N PHE A 36 4.79 9.29 -1.12
CA PHE A 36 3.53 9.05 -1.83
C PHE A 36 3.51 9.72 -3.20
N ALA A 37 3.90 10.99 -3.27
CA ALA A 37 3.99 11.73 -4.53
C ALA A 37 4.98 11.07 -5.51
N GLU A 38 6.13 10.59 -5.02
CA GLU A 38 7.09 9.87 -5.85
C GLU A 38 6.54 8.52 -6.34
N ILE A 39 5.81 7.77 -5.51
CA ILE A 39 5.15 6.51 -5.93
C ILE A 39 4.15 6.81 -7.04
N VAL A 40 3.26 7.79 -6.85
CA VAL A 40 2.29 8.22 -7.87
C VAL A 40 3.00 8.58 -9.17
N HIS A 41 4.05 9.42 -9.08
CA HIS A 41 4.84 9.81 -10.26
C HIS A 41 5.49 8.61 -10.96
N CYS A 42 6.07 7.65 -10.22
CA CYS A 42 6.66 6.46 -10.82
C CYS A 42 5.63 5.64 -11.61
N ILE A 43 4.40 5.53 -11.10
CA ILE A 43 3.31 4.79 -11.76
C ILE A 43 2.83 5.54 -12.99
N GLU A 44 2.52 6.84 -12.89
CA GLU A 44 2.05 7.66 -14.01
C GLU A 44 3.09 7.78 -15.12
N ALA A 45 4.36 7.93 -14.76
CA ALA A 45 5.49 8.00 -15.69
C ALA A 45 5.96 6.62 -16.22
N ARG A 46 5.20 5.54 -15.94
CA ARG A 46 5.45 4.18 -16.45
C ARG A 46 6.87 3.66 -16.16
N LYS A 47 7.41 3.99 -14.98
CA LYS A 47 8.77 3.61 -14.59
C LYS A 47 8.95 2.13 -14.20
N GLY A 48 7.84 1.42 -13.96
CA GLY A 48 7.81 -0.03 -13.78
C GLY A 48 7.63 -0.48 -12.33
N PHE A 49 8.69 -0.72 -11.55
CA PHE A 49 8.62 -1.48 -10.32
C PHE A 49 8.92 -0.65 -9.08
N VAL A 50 7.94 -0.58 -8.17
CA VAL A 50 8.01 0.15 -6.89
C VAL A 50 7.91 -0.83 -5.72
N LEU A 51 8.67 -0.59 -4.67
CA LEU A 51 8.63 -1.34 -3.41
C LEU A 51 8.20 -0.43 -2.27
N LEU A 52 7.21 -0.88 -1.49
CA LEU A 52 6.75 -0.23 -0.26
C LEU A 52 6.91 -1.21 0.90
N THR A 53 7.75 -0.89 1.87
CA THR A 53 7.97 -1.75 3.04
C THR A 53 7.72 -1.00 4.35
N GLY A 54 7.50 -1.75 5.41
CA GLY A 54 7.34 -1.24 6.76
C GLY A 54 6.74 -2.29 7.69
N GLU A 55 6.90 -2.09 8.98
CA GLU A 55 6.38 -2.98 10.01
C GLU A 55 4.85 -3.10 9.98
N VAL A 56 4.35 -4.15 10.59
CA VAL A 56 2.91 -4.36 10.78
C VAL A 56 2.32 -3.18 11.56
N GLY A 57 1.16 -2.68 11.10
CA GLY A 57 0.44 -1.60 11.79
C GLY A 57 0.86 -0.18 11.43
N LEU A 58 1.79 0.01 10.48
CA LEU A 58 2.22 1.33 9.99
C LEU A 58 1.31 1.94 8.91
N GLY A 59 0.21 1.28 8.54
CA GLY A 59 -0.76 1.84 7.60
C GLY A 59 -0.46 1.57 6.12
N LYS A 60 0.38 0.59 5.77
CA LYS A 60 0.69 0.23 4.37
C LYS A 60 -0.56 0.01 3.52
N SER A 61 -1.46 -0.88 3.95
CA SER A 61 -2.68 -1.20 3.18
C SER A 61 -3.65 -0.01 3.10
N THR A 62 -3.63 0.91 4.09
CA THR A 62 -4.41 2.15 4.03
C THR A 62 -3.79 3.12 3.01
N LEU A 63 -2.45 3.20 2.94
CA LEU A 63 -1.75 3.99 1.93
C LEU A 63 -2.02 3.45 0.52
N VAL A 64 -2.01 2.12 0.35
CA VAL A 64 -2.37 1.47 -0.92
C VAL A 64 -3.78 1.86 -1.37
N ARG A 65 -4.76 1.80 -0.49
CA ARG A 65 -6.14 2.23 -0.82
C ARG A 65 -6.17 3.68 -1.27
N ARG A 66 -5.49 4.57 -0.52
CA ARG A 66 -5.39 5.98 -0.88
C ARG A 66 -4.71 6.20 -2.23
N LEU A 67 -3.70 5.38 -2.55
CA LEU A 67 -3.02 5.40 -3.84
C LEU A 67 -3.98 5.00 -4.97
N LEU A 68 -4.71 3.90 -4.80
CA LEU A 68 -5.69 3.43 -5.78
C LEU A 68 -6.78 4.46 -6.03
N ASP A 69 -7.36 5.04 -4.97
CA ASP A 69 -8.35 6.13 -5.07
C ASP A 69 -7.80 7.34 -5.86
N THR A 70 -6.51 7.66 -5.65
CA THR A 70 -5.85 8.79 -6.33
C THR A 70 -5.63 8.53 -7.82
N LEU A 71 -5.38 7.26 -8.19
CA LEU A 71 -5.07 6.86 -9.57
C LEU A 71 -6.32 6.50 -10.38
N GLU A 72 -7.42 6.06 -9.72
CA GLU A 72 -8.66 5.67 -10.41
C GLU A 72 -9.21 6.80 -11.29
N GLY A 73 -9.22 8.03 -10.80
CA GLY A 73 -9.64 9.22 -11.55
C GLY A 73 -8.72 9.66 -12.70
N LYS A 74 -7.58 8.97 -12.89
CA LYS A 74 -6.52 9.31 -13.85
C LYS A 74 -6.34 8.28 -14.98
N GLY A 75 -7.32 7.41 -15.18
CA GLY A 75 -7.25 6.38 -16.24
C GLY A 75 -6.25 5.26 -15.91
N CYS A 76 -6.10 4.90 -14.63
CA CYS A 76 -5.31 3.78 -14.19
C CYS A 76 -6.20 2.58 -13.93
N HIS A 77 -5.91 1.44 -14.57
CA HIS A 77 -6.52 0.14 -14.29
C HIS A 77 -5.65 -0.61 -13.31
N SER A 78 -6.19 -0.94 -12.15
CA SER A 78 -5.45 -1.64 -11.10
C SER A 78 -5.99 -3.03 -10.85
N ALA A 79 -5.08 -3.98 -10.60
CA ALA A 79 -5.35 -5.28 -9.99
C ALA A 79 -4.72 -5.29 -8.59
N LEU A 80 -5.49 -5.74 -7.58
CA LEU A 80 -5.05 -5.78 -6.18
C LEU A 80 -5.08 -7.21 -5.64
N ILE A 81 -3.92 -7.75 -5.36
CA ILE A 81 -3.74 -9.08 -4.79
C ILE A 81 -3.48 -8.96 -3.29
N LEU A 82 -4.44 -9.42 -2.50
CA LEU A 82 -4.38 -9.42 -1.02
C LEU A 82 -4.00 -10.79 -0.45
N ASN A 83 -4.24 -11.87 -1.18
CA ASN A 83 -3.89 -13.22 -0.76
C ASN A 83 -2.59 -13.65 -1.43
N THR A 84 -1.50 -13.66 -0.69
CA THR A 84 -0.14 -13.94 -1.19
C THR A 84 0.39 -15.31 -0.76
N PHE A 85 -0.40 -16.14 -0.08
CA PHE A 85 -0.10 -17.56 0.13
C PHE A 85 -0.30 -18.40 -1.15
N LEU A 86 -0.27 -17.73 -2.31
CA LEU A 86 -0.45 -18.33 -3.62
C LEU A 86 0.90 -18.87 -4.14
N GLN A 87 0.89 -20.10 -4.64
CA GLN A 87 2.07 -20.68 -5.28
C GLN A 87 1.94 -20.57 -6.81
N ASP A 88 3.03 -20.18 -7.46
CA ASP A 88 3.27 -20.22 -8.92
C ASP A 88 2.12 -19.73 -9.81
N SER A 89 1.47 -20.64 -10.53
CA SER A 89 0.37 -20.32 -11.45
C SER A 89 -0.85 -19.70 -10.76
N ALA A 90 -1.01 -19.89 -9.45
CA ALA A 90 -2.11 -19.31 -8.70
C ALA A 90 -2.01 -17.79 -8.60
N LEU A 91 -0.81 -17.20 -8.60
CA LEU A 91 -0.65 -15.74 -8.65
C LEU A 91 -1.19 -15.17 -9.97
N LEU A 92 -0.86 -15.79 -11.11
CA LEU A 92 -1.39 -15.35 -12.41
C LEU A 92 -2.91 -15.51 -12.48
N SER A 93 -3.45 -16.62 -11.95
CA SER A 93 -4.89 -16.85 -11.87
C SER A 93 -5.59 -15.80 -10.98
N ALA A 94 -4.95 -15.39 -9.88
CA ALA A 94 -5.47 -14.32 -9.01
C ALA A 94 -5.50 -12.97 -9.73
N ILE A 95 -4.45 -12.63 -10.49
CA ILE A 95 -4.40 -11.43 -11.33
C ILE A 95 -5.54 -11.46 -12.36
N GLN A 96 -5.73 -12.57 -13.05
CA GLN A 96 -6.81 -12.74 -14.02
C GLN A 96 -8.19 -12.59 -13.38
N SER A 97 -8.39 -13.20 -12.21
CA SER A 97 -9.66 -13.11 -11.46
C SER A 97 -9.97 -11.67 -11.05
N ASP A 98 -8.97 -10.91 -10.59
CA ASP A 98 -9.15 -9.51 -10.20
C ASP A 98 -9.46 -8.61 -11.40
N LEU A 99 -8.94 -8.96 -12.58
CA LEU A 99 -9.28 -8.32 -13.86
C LEU A 99 -10.63 -8.81 -14.43
N GLY A 100 -11.37 -9.67 -13.71
CA GLY A 100 -12.68 -10.19 -14.12
C GLY A 100 -12.61 -11.29 -15.19
N TRP A 101 -11.48 -11.98 -15.34
CA TRP A 101 -11.30 -13.02 -16.33
C TRP A 101 -11.37 -14.43 -15.73
N PRO A 102 -11.88 -15.42 -16.48
CA PRO A 102 -11.73 -16.81 -16.08
C PRO A 102 -10.26 -17.22 -16.13
N ALA A 103 -9.88 -18.13 -15.24
CA ALA A 103 -8.55 -18.76 -15.27
C ALA A 103 -8.29 -19.41 -16.64
N THR A 104 -7.04 -19.42 -17.05
CA THR A 104 -6.59 -20.07 -18.29
C THR A 104 -6.01 -21.44 -17.98
N ASP A 105 -5.98 -22.31 -18.99
CA ASP A 105 -5.52 -23.71 -18.84
C ASP A 105 -3.99 -23.81 -18.67
N SER A 106 -3.25 -22.77 -19.06
CA SER A 106 -1.79 -22.74 -18.91
C SER A 106 -1.27 -21.34 -18.57
N VAL A 107 -0.07 -21.30 -18.01
CA VAL A 107 0.66 -20.03 -17.68
C VAL A 107 0.94 -19.24 -18.96
N GLU A 108 1.29 -19.92 -20.05
CA GLU A 108 1.59 -19.30 -21.35
C GLU A 108 0.36 -18.59 -21.91
N GLN A 109 -0.79 -19.22 -21.88
CA GLN A 109 -2.06 -18.61 -22.32
C GLN A 109 -2.43 -17.41 -21.44
N GLY A 110 -2.22 -17.55 -20.13
CA GLY A 110 -2.46 -16.47 -19.18
C GLY A 110 -1.60 -15.25 -19.42
N LEU A 111 -0.31 -15.45 -19.65
CA LEU A 111 0.64 -14.38 -19.97
C LEU A 111 0.33 -13.73 -21.34
N ALA A 112 -0.01 -14.54 -22.34
CA ALA A 112 -0.38 -14.00 -23.67
C ALA A 112 -1.60 -13.09 -23.56
N ARG A 113 -2.67 -13.56 -22.89
CA ARG A 113 -3.90 -12.77 -22.67
C ARG A 113 -3.64 -11.49 -21.87
N LEU A 114 -2.82 -11.56 -20.81
CA LEU A 114 -2.43 -10.39 -20.03
C LEU A 114 -1.67 -9.40 -20.90
N THR A 115 -0.73 -9.88 -21.73
CA THR A 115 0.04 -9.04 -22.63
C THR A 115 -0.85 -8.31 -23.64
N GLU A 116 -1.80 -9.00 -24.27
CA GLU A 116 -2.77 -8.39 -25.18
C GLU A 116 -3.59 -7.28 -24.52
N PHE A 117 -4.07 -7.56 -23.28
CA PHE A 117 -4.80 -6.56 -22.50
C PHE A 117 -3.94 -5.34 -22.20
N LEU A 118 -2.71 -5.53 -21.74
CA LEU A 118 -1.79 -4.45 -21.40
C LEU A 118 -1.44 -3.60 -22.62
N ILE A 119 -1.28 -4.22 -23.80
CA ILE A 119 -1.05 -3.52 -25.06
C ILE A 119 -2.28 -2.67 -25.41
N ALA A 120 -3.50 -3.23 -25.31
CA ALA A 120 -4.73 -2.50 -25.62
C ALA A 120 -4.90 -1.29 -24.67
N LYS A 121 -4.62 -1.46 -23.36
CA LYS A 121 -4.66 -0.37 -22.39
C LYS A 121 -3.63 0.71 -22.67
N HIS A 122 -2.41 0.30 -23.00
CA HIS A 122 -1.35 1.22 -23.38
C HIS A 122 -1.70 2.05 -24.62
N GLN A 123 -2.27 1.42 -25.65
CA GLN A 123 -2.73 2.11 -26.88
C GLN A 123 -3.85 3.10 -26.60
N ALA A 124 -4.70 2.83 -25.60
CA ALA A 124 -5.72 3.77 -25.12
C ALA A 124 -5.16 4.91 -24.25
N GLY A 125 -3.83 4.94 -24.00
CA GLY A 125 -3.19 5.92 -23.12
C GLY A 125 -3.34 5.62 -21.63
N GLU A 126 -3.97 4.51 -21.27
CA GLU A 126 -4.25 4.13 -19.90
C GLU A 126 -3.04 3.44 -19.23
N VAL A 127 -2.92 3.57 -17.91
CA VAL A 127 -1.88 2.93 -17.11
C VAL A 127 -2.43 1.65 -16.49
N SER A 128 -1.65 0.58 -16.49
CA SER A 128 -1.98 -0.67 -15.79
C SER A 128 -1.09 -0.85 -14.57
N LEU A 129 -1.70 -1.08 -13.41
CA LEU A 129 -1.03 -1.24 -12.12
C LEU A 129 -1.39 -2.58 -11.48
N LEU A 130 -0.39 -3.36 -11.10
CA LEU A 130 -0.53 -4.53 -10.25
C LEU A 130 -0.02 -4.19 -8.85
N VAL A 131 -0.89 -4.28 -7.86
CA VAL A 131 -0.51 -4.16 -6.45
C VAL A 131 -0.55 -5.53 -5.80
N ILE A 132 0.51 -5.90 -5.12
CA ILE A 132 0.58 -7.14 -4.33
C ILE A 132 0.87 -6.75 -2.89
N ASP A 133 -0.14 -6.86 -2.02
CA ASP A 133 0.01 -6.59 -0.59
C ASP A 133 0.46 -7.87 0.15
N ASP A 134 1.08 -7.72 1.30
CA ASP A 134 1.71 -8.81 2.07
C ASP A 134 2.67 -9.70 1.24
N ALA A 135 3.41 -9.07 0.32
CA ALA A 135 4.30 -9.75 -0.63
C ALA A 135 5.47 -10.51 0.04
N GLN A 136 5.73 -10.34 1.34
CA GLN A 136 6.68 -11.17 2.09
C GLN A 136 6.29 -12.66 2.14
N ASN A 137 5.02 -12.98 1.85
CA ASN A 137 4.52 -14.36 1.82
C ASN A 137 4.70 -15.05 0.46
N LEU A 138 5.10 -14.30 -0.58
CA LEU A 138 5.33 -14.86 -1.90
C LEU A 138 6.53 -15.81 -1.89
N SER A 139 6.39 -16.94 -2.60
CA SER A 139 7.51 -17.83 -2.88
C SER A 139 8.54 -17.19 -3.81
N VAL A 140 9.75 -17.73 -3.86
CA VAL A 140 10.79 -17.28 -4.81
C VAL A 140 10.29 -17.42 -6.25
N GLU A 141 9.58 -18.50 -6.54
CA GLU A 141 8.99 -18.79 -7.86
C GLU A 141 7.94 -17.75 -8.24
N SER A 142 7.07 -17.36 -7.29
CA SER A 142 6.09 -16.28 -7.52
C SER A 142 6.78 -14.91 -7.75
N LEU A 143 7.88 -14.64 -7.04
CA LEU A 143 8.68 -13.43 -7.28
C LEU A 143 9.40 -13.48 -8.64
N GLU A 144 9.78 -14.65 -9.13
CA GLU A 144 10.28 -14.83 -10.49
C GLU A 144 9.19 -14.57 -11.54
N LEU A 145 7.94 -14.98 -11.29
CA LEU A 145 6.82 -14.59 -12.15
C LEU A 145 6.66 -13.06 -12.18
N VAL A 146 6.73 -12.39 -11.02
CA VAL A 146 6.71 -10.91 -10.96
C VAL A 146 7.85 -10.32 -11.80
N ARG A 147 9.05 -10.91 -11.77
CA ARG A 147 10.17 -10.50 -12.62
C ARG A 147 9.87 -10.63 -14.12
N LEU A 148 9.19 -11.71 -14.52
CA LEU A 148 8.76 -11.89 -15.91
C LEU A 148 7.72 -10.82 -16.31
N LEU A 149 6.77 -10.51 -15.44
CA LEU A 149 5.79 -9.45 -15.66
C LEU A 149 6.44 -8.06 -15.79
N CYS A 150 7.51 -7.79 -15.03
CA CYS A 150 8.30 -6.55 -15.18
C CYS A 150 8.96 -6.40 -16.57
N ASN A 151 9.06 -7.48 -17.36
CA ASN A 151 9.63 -7.45 -18.71
C ASN A 151 8.62 -7.07 -19.78
N LEU A 152 7.32 -6.98 -19.44
CA LEU A 152 6.30 -6.58 -20.39
C LEU A 152 6.45 -5.09 -20.70
N GLU A 153 7.05 -4.80 -21.85
CA GLU A 153 7.37 -3.45 -22.28
C GLU A 153 7.17 -3.27 -23.79
N THR A 154 6.89 -2.07 -24.20
CA THR A 154 7.14 -1.61 -25.58
C THR A 154 8.62 -1.23 -25.70
N GLY A 155 9.08 -0.86 -26.89
CA GLY A 155 10.48 -0.43 -27.03
C GLY A 155 10.90 0.77 -26.17
N GLN A 156 9.98 1.45 -25.49
CA GLN A 156 10.24 2.69 -24.74
C GLN A 156 9.61 2.73 -23.35
N GLU A 157 8.52 1.99 -23.07
CA GLU A 157 7.75 2.10 -21.82
C GLU A 157 7.34 0.74 -21.27
N LYS A 158 7.23 0.67 -19.94
CA LYS A 158 6.67 -0.49 -19.25
C LYS A 158 5.17 -0.55 -19.43
N LEU A 159 4.65 -1.69 -19.89
CA LEU A 159 3.21 -1.93 -20.05
C LEU A 159 2.51 -2.12 -18.71
N LEU A 160 3.21 -2.70 -17.72
CA LEU A 160 2.68 -2.98 -16.39
C LEU A 160 3.53 -2.28 -15.33
N GLN A 161 2.88 -1.50 -14.48
CA GLN A 161 3.46 -0.95 -13.27
C GLN A 161 3.21 -1.94 -12.14
N ILE A 162 4.20 -2.19 -11.28
CA ILE A 162 4.07 -3.14 -10.18
C ILE A 162 4.43 -2.45 -8.88
N LEU A 163 3.55 -2.55 -7.88
CA LEU A 163 3.81 -2.14 -6.51
C LEU A 163 3.81 -3.37 -5.61
N LEU A 164 4.97 -3.77 -5.13
CA LEU A 164 5.06 -4.74 -4.04
C LEU A 164 4.98 -4.02 -2.70
N VAL A 165 4.10 -4.50 -1.85
CA VAL A 165 3.90 -3.99 -0.50
C VAL A 165 4.16 -5.11 0.48
N GLY A 166 4.97 -4.87 1.51
CA GLY A 166 5.30 -5.94 2.44
C GLY A 166 5.97 -5.47 3.72
N GLN A 167 6.34 -6.45 4.53
CA GLN A 167 7.12 -6.27 5.75
C GLN A 167 8.62 -6.25 5.43
N PRO A 168 9.50 -5.86 6.38
CA PRO A 168 10.95 -5.80 6.15
C PRO A 168 11.57 -7.14 5.70
N GLU A 169 10.92 -8.28 6.00
CA GLU A 169 11.33 -9.60 5.55
C GLU A 169 11.33 -9.72 4.02
N LEU A 170 10.46 -8.97 3.33
CA LEU A 170 10.46 -8.89 1.86
C LEU A 170 11.79 -8.34 1.33
N GLU A 171 12.38 -7.35 2.00
CA GLU A 171 13.68 -6.79 1.60
C GLU A 171 14.79 -7.85 1.73
N GLN A 172 14.73 -8.66 2.79
CA GLN A 172 15.69 -9.77 3.02
C GLN A 172 15.53 -10.84 1.93
N THR A 173 14.28 -11.16 1.57
CA THR A 173 13.98 -12.11 0.49
C THR A 173 14.51 -11.58 -0.85
N LEU A 174 14.23 -10.32 -1.18
CA LEU A 174 14.71 -9.66 -2.42
C LEU A 174 16.23 -9.48 -2.46
N ALA A 175 16.93 -9.58 -1.32
CA ALA A 175 18.39 -9.53 -1.25
C ALA A 175 19.06 -10.85 -1.62
N ARG A 176 18.31 -11.95 -1.78
CA ARG A 176 18.85 -13.25 -2.20
C ARG A 176 19.45 -13.17 -3.60
N THR A 177 20.47 -13.96 -3.84
CA THR A 177 21.22 -13.98 -5.11
C THR A 177 20.29 -14.30 -6.30
N GLU A 178 19.34 -15.20 -6.12
CA GLU A 178 18.39 -15.61 -7.16
C GLU A 178 17.54 -14.43 -7.62
N LEU A 179 17.14 -13.53 -6.71
CA LEU A 179 16.25 -12.40 -6.98
C LEU A 179 16.95 -11.08 -7.31
N ARG A 180 18.29 -11.09 -7.49
CA ARG A 180 19.06 -9.88 -7.81
C ARG A 180 18.56 -9.13 -9.05
N GLN A 181 18.05 -9.86 -10.05
CA GLN A 181 17.51 -9.27 -11.27
C GLN A 181 16.18 -8.55 -11.02
N LEU A 182 15.31 -9.09 -10.16
CA LEU A 182 14.09 -8.43 -9.74
C LEU A 182 14.43 -7.18 -8.91
N LYS A 183 15.33 -7.31 -7.92
CA LYS A 183 15.78 -6.19 -7.10
C LYS A 183 16.34 -5.03 -7.91
N SER A 184 17.11 -5.32 -8.98
CA SER A 184 17.70 -4.29 -9.83
C SER A 184 16.68 -3.47 -10.64
N ARG A 185 15.43 -3.90 -10.69
CA ARG A 185 14.33 -3.21 -11.38
C ARG A 185 13.54 -2.27 -10.49
N ILE A 186 13.81 -2.28 -9.17
CA ILE A 186 13.16 -1.37 -8.23
C ILE A 186 13.63 0.06 -8.53
N VAL A 187 12.71 0.89 -9.01
CA VAL A 187 12.98 2.31 -9.32
C VAL A 187 12.76 3.23 -8.13
N LYS A 188 11.88 2.83 -7.22
CA LYS A 188 11.62 3.53 -5.95
C LYS A 188 11.40 2.51 -4.86
N HIS A 189 12.03 2.72 -3.71
CA HIS A 189 11.76 2.00 -2.48
C HIS A 189 11.36 3.00 -1.40
N ALA A 190 10.09 2.98 -1.02
CA ALA A 190 9.55 3.72 0.12
C ALA A 190 9.53 2.83 1.36
N ARG A 191 9.97 3.37 2.50
CA ARG A 191 9.97 2.68 3.79
C ARG A 191 9.11 3.42 4.78
N LEU A 192 7.99 2.83 5.18
CA LEU A 192 7.18 3.37 6.25
C LEU A 192 7.86 3.13 7.59
N SER A 193 7.93 4.18 8.39
CA SER A 193 8.37 4.15 9.78
C SER A 193 7.24 4.58 10.71
N GLY A 194 7.39 4.28 12.01
CA GLY A 194 6.50 4.84 13.02
C GLY A 194 6.59 6.37 13.04
N LEU A 195 5.57 7.01 13.58
CA LEU A 195 5.54 8.45 13.81
C LEU A 195 6.70 8.86 14.71
N HIS A 196 7.33 9.99 14.43
CA HIS A 196 8.23 10.65 15.36
C HIS A 196 7.46 11.22 16.55
N GLU A 197 8.15 11.53 17.64
CA GLU A 197 7.53 12.01 18.87
C GLU A 197 6.67 13.26 18.64
N ASP A 198 7.17 14.23 17.88
CA ASP A 198 6.45 15.45 17.51
C ASP A 198 5.25 15.21 16.59
N GLU A 199 5.28 14.12 15.83
CA GLU A 199 4.20 13.70 14.94
C GLU A 199 3.05 13.04 15.69
N VAL A 200 3.31 12.44 16.86
CA VAL A 200 2.26 11.81 17.68
C VAL A 200 1.20 12.82 18.11
N ILE A 201 1.63 14.04 18.52
CA ILE A 201 0.70 15.11 18.90
C ILE A 201 -0.15 15.53 17.70
N ARG A 202 0.47 15.77 16.55
CA ARG A 202 -0.22 16.13 15.31
C ARG A 202 -1.18 15.04 14.83
N TYR A 203 -0.79 13.79 14.99
CA TYR A 203 -1.64 12.65 14.67
C TYR A 203 -2.84 12.57 15.61
N PHE A 204 -2.65 12.75 16.91
CA PHE A 204 -3.74 12.80 17.88
C PHE A 204 -4.75 13.90 17.51
N ASP A 205 -4.29 15.14 17.31
CA ASP A 205 -5.15 16.26 16.93
C ASP A 205 -5.89 15.99 15.62
N PHE A 206 -5.20 15.44 14.62
CA PHE A 206 -5.82 15.03 13.35
C PHE A 206 -6.98 14.05 13.57
N ARG A 207 -6.79 13.02 14.41
CA ARG A 207 -7.81 12.01 14.69
C ARG A 207 -9.00 12.58 15.48
N ILE A 208 -8.73 13.43 16.46
CA ILE A 208 -9.77 14.10 17.26
C ILE A 208 -10.61 15.04 16.37
N ASN A 209 -9.96 15.82 15.51
CA ASN A 209 -10.65 16.72 14.58
C ASN A 209 -11.49 15.95 13.57
N ALA A 210 -10.97 14.84 13.01
CA ALA A 210 -11.71 13.96 12.13
C ALA A 210 -12.93 13.29 12.81
N ALA A 211 -12.92 13.19 14.15
CA ALA A 211 -14.05 12.69 14.94
C ALA A 211 -15.02 13.80 15.41
N GLY A 212 -14.81 15.06 15.01
CA GLY A 212 -15.73 16.18 15.23
C GLY A 212 -15.54 16.97 16.51
N ALA A 213 -14.43 16.80 17.24
CA ALA A 213 -14.16 17.52 18.48
C ALA A 213 -13.03 18.57 18.33
N GLU A 214 -13.05 19.33 17.24
CA GLU A 214 -12.02 20.34 16.92
C GLU A 214 -11.68 21.25 18.13
N GLY A 215 -10.40 21.22 18.53
CA GLY A 215 -9.86 22.08 19.59
C GLY A 215 -10.37 21.80 21.00
N ARG A 216 -11.21 20.78 21.21
CA ARG A 216 -11.79 20.46 22.52
C ARG A 216 -10.94 19.50 23.35
N LEU A 217 -10.18 18.66 22.69
CA LEU A 217 -9.31 17.66 23.31
C LEU A 217 -7.90 17.84 22.78
N SER A 218 -6.94 17.75 23.65
CA SER A 218 -5.51 17.76 23.32
C SER A 218 -4.77 16.73 24.16
N ILE A 219 -3.67 16.22 23.66
CA ILE A 219 -2.76 15.35 24.42
C ILE A 219 -1.65 16.21 25.05
N ALA A 220 -1.40 16.01 26.35
CA ALA A 220 -0.30 16.69 27.00
C ALA A 220 1.06 16.19 26.44
N PRO A 221 2.09 17.04 26.28
CA PRO A 221 3.39 16.62 25.72
C PRO A 221 4.00 15.41 26.42
N VAL A 222 3.94 15.36 27.77
CA VAL A 222 4.44 14.22 28.56
C VAL A 222 3.66 12.93 28.26
N ALA A 223 2.36 13.02 28.00
CA ALA A 223 1.54 11.87 27.62
C ALA A 223 1.87 11.40 26.18
N ALA A 224 2.10 12.35 25.26
CA ALA A 224 2.52 12.03 23.89
C ALA A 224 3.90 11.36 23.86
N GLU A 225 4.86 11.84 24.65
CA GLU A 225 6.17 11.21 24.82
C GLU A 225 6.04 9.78 25.38
N ALA A 226 5.20 9.59 26.43
CA ALA A 226 4.95 8.28 26.99
C ALA A 226 4.29 7.34 25.97
N LEU A 227 3.33 7.83 25.20
CA LEU A 227 2.67 7.09 24.13
C LEU A 227 3.64 6.70 23.02
N HIS A 228 4.48 7.65 22.56
CA HIS A 228 5.53 7.35 21.57
C HIS A 228 6.51 6.30 22.08
N ARG A 229 6.96 6.41 23.32
CA ARG A 229 7.89 5.46 23.95
C ARG A 229 7.31 4.03 24.05
N ALA A 230 6.01 3.95 24.36
CA ALA A 230 5.31 2.66 24.48
C ALA A 230 5.02 2.01 23.12
N THR A 231 4.76 2.82 22.07
CA THR A 231 4.29 2.34 20.77
C THR A 231 5.33 2.44 19.67
N GLN A 232 6.45 3.13 19.90
CA GLN A 232 7.46 3.48 18.89
C GLN A 232 6.84 4.15 17.66
N GLY A 233 5.75 4.92 17.89
CA GLY A 233 5.01 5.60 16.84
C GLY A 233 4.19 4.68 15.92
N ASN A 234 4.02 3.40 16.26
CA ASN A 234 3.23 2.47 15.46
C ASN A 234 1.74 2.79 15.57
N LEU A 235 1.10 3.09 14.43
CA LEU A 235 -0.28 3.55 14.36
C LEU A 235 -1.27 2.57 14.98
N ARG A 236 -1.12 1.26 14.73
CA ARG A 236 -1.99 0.23 15.30
C ARG A 236 -1.87 0.19 16.83
N GLN A 237 -0.64 0.28 17.34
CA GLN A 237 -0.41 0.29 18.78
C GLN A 237 -0.93 1.59 19.45
N ILE A 238 -0.77 2.74 18.78
CA ILE A 238 -1.37 4.01 19.24
C ILE A 238 -2.89 3.87 19.37
N HIS A 239 -3.55 3.30 18.35
CA HIS A 239 -4.99 3.06 18.41
C HIS A 239 -5.37 2.13 19.58
N LEU A 240 -4.65 1.03 19.77
CA LEU A 240 -4.93 0.08 20.86
C LEU A 240 -4.76 0.68 22.26
N VAL A 241 -3.88 1.68 22.41
CA VAL A 241 -3.68 2.36 23.69
C VAL A 241 -4.73 3.43 23.95
N LEU A 242 -5.25 4.06 22.87
CA LEU A 242 -6.17 5.20 22.95
C LEU A 242 -7.64 4.83 22.76
N ASP A 243 -7.96 3.57 22.34
CA ASP A 243 -9.33 3.05 22.22
C ASP A 243 -9.87 2.75 23.64
#